data_68edf76c8f17d817f307073beb556b30
#
_entry.id   68edf76c8f17d817f307073beb556b30
#
_cell.length_a   1.000
_cell.length_b   1.000
_cell.length_c   1.000
_cell.angle_alpha   90.00
_cell.angle_beta   90.00
_cell.angle_gamma   90.00
#
_symmetry.space_group_name_H-M   'P 1'
#
loop_
_entity.id
_entity.type
_entity.pdbx_description
1 polymer ?
#
loop_
_entity_poly.entity_id
_entity_poly.type
_entity_poly.pdbx_seq_one_letter_code
_entity_poly.pdbx_strand_id
1 'polypeptide(L)'
;MSYKYSTEITENCAKAVGVSLPISTKQGVMICKTLRRMPVPKAKKLLEEVIAKKKAIAFTRYNMNTGHKAGMAAGSYPVKACTEILKLLKSAEANAQFKGLSTGNLKIKHAGAQRGPTTYHFGRQRTRAKRTHIELVLEEIKEKQEAKK
;
A
#
# COMPACT_ATOMS: atom_id res chain seq x y z
N MET A 1 -9.96 -19.09 -9.67
CA MET A 1 -8.87 -19.36 -8.70
C MET A 1 -8.85 -18.25 -7.67
N SER A 2 -8.84 -18.58 -6.38
CA SER A 2 -8.73 -17.60 -5.28
C SER A 2 -7.28 -17.14 -5.16
N TYR A 3 -7.06 -15.81 -4.98
CA TYR A 3 -5.72 -15.25 -4.78
C TYR A 3 -5.18 -15.68 -3.39
N LYS A 4 -3.95 -16.24 -3.37
CA LYS A 4 -3.28 -16.59 -2.11
C LYS A 4 -2.50 -15.38 -1.59
N TYR A 5 -2.85 -14.94 -0.38
CA TYR A 5 -2.12 -13.88 0.31
C TYR A 5 -0.83 -14.41 0.93
N SER A 6 0.19 -13.57 1.00
CA SER A 6 1.50 -13.91 1.58
C SER A 6 1.53 -13.89 3.11
N THR A 7 0.40 -13.62 3.75
CA THR A 7 0.26 -13.60 5.22
C THR A 7 -0.98 -14.37 5.66
N GLU A 8 -0.95 -14.88 6.87
CA GLU A 8 -2.10 -15.51 7.50
C GLU A 8 -3.20 -14.50 7.78
N ILE A 9 -4.43 -14.88 7.46
CA ILE A 9 -5.62 -14.04 7.59
C ILE A 9 -6.45 -14.59 8.72
N THR A 10 -6.60 -13.81 9.79
CA THR A 10 -7.48 -14.10 10.92
C THR A 10 -8.89 -13.56 10.66
N GLU A 11 -9.88 -13.97 11.46
CA GLU A 11 -11.28 -13.52 11.31
C GLU A 11 -11.44 -12.01 11.44
N ASN A 12 -10.66 -11.37 12.32
CA ASN A 12 -10.68 -9.92 12.55
C ASN A 12 -9.88 -9.13 11.49
N CYS A 13 -9.67 -9.71 10.31
CA CYS A 13 -8.93 -9.07 9.24
C CYS A 13 -9.81 -8.87 8.00
N ALA A 14 -9.70 -7.67 7.42
CA ALA A 14 -10.20 -7.38 6.08
C ALA A 14 -9.05 -7.39 5.08
N LYS A 15 -9.31 -7.84 3.87
CA LYS A 15 -8.30 -8.00 2.82
C LYS A 15 -8.73 -7.34 1.53
N ALA A 16 -7.76 -6.82 0.79
CA ALA A 16 -7.93 -6.41 -0.60
C ALA A 16 -6.64 -6.65 -1.38
N VAL A 17 -6.77 -6.98 -2.65
CA VAL A 17 -5.66 -7.20 -3.57
C VAL A 17 -5.87 -6.44 -4.86
N GLY A 18 -4.85 -5.71 -5.30
CA GLY A 18 -4.78 -5.12 -6.62
C GLY A 18 -3.92 -5.97 -7.54
N VAL A 19 -4.55 -6.69 -8.47
CA VAL A 19 -3.87 -7.58 -9.39
C VAL A 19 -3.41 -6.81 -10.62
N SER A 20 -2.14 -6.99 -11.01
CA SER A 20 -1.56 -6.45 -12.26
C SER A 20 -1.70 -4.93 -12.43
N LEU A 21 -1.55 -4.17 -11.34
CA LEU A 21 -1.62 -2.72 -11.38
C LEU A 21 -0.49 -2.12 -12.25
N PRO A 22 -0.76 -1.06 -13.04
CA PRO A 22 0.21 -0.46 -13.95
C PRO A 22 1.21 0.46 -13.23
N ILE A 23 1.80 -0.02 -12.14
CA ILE A 23 2.73 0.71 -11.28
C ILE A 23 4.08 0.01 -11.17
N SER A 24 5.09 0.76 -10.70
CA SER A 24 6.43 0.21 -10.48
C SER A 24 6.48 -0.60 -9.18
N THR A 25 6.97 -1.84 -9.26
CA THR A 25 7.18 -2.71 -8.08
C THR A 25 8.13 -2.07 -7.06
N LYS A 26 9.20 -1.42 -7.53
CA LYS A 26 10.15 -0.70 -6.65
C LYS A 26 9.43 0.38 -5.82
N GLN A 27 8.57 1.18 -6.47
CA GLN A 27 7.77 2.20 -5.78
C GLN A 27 6.74 1.56 -4.86
N GLY A 28 6.04 0.52 -5.32
CA GLY A 28 5.09 -0.24 -4.50
C GLY A 28 5.70 -0.77 -3.21
N VAL A 29 6.88 -1.40 -3.30
CA VAL A 29 7.61 -1.92 -2.12
C VAL A 29 7.90 -0.80 -1.11
N MET A 30 8.35 0.38 -1.57
CA MET A 30 8.67 1.49 -0.67
C MET A 30 7.42 2.08 -0.01
N ILE A 31 6.33 2.24 -0.77
CA ILE A 31 5.05 2.71 -0.23
C ILE A 31 4.52 1.69 0.80
N CYS A 32 4.46 0.42 0.44
CA CYS A 32 4.00 -0.64 1.35
C CYS A 32 4.83 -0.71 2.63
N LYS A 33 6.17 -0.55 2.54
CA LYS A 33 7.05 -0.48 3.72
C LYS A 33 6.66 0.66 4.65
N THR A 34 6.33 1.83 4.10
CA THR A 34 5.92 3.01 4.87
C THR A 34 4.54 2.83 5.51
N LEU A 35 3.63 2.15 4.84
CA LEU A 35 2.25 1.97 5.30
C LEU A 35 2.10 0.88 6.38
N ARG A 36 3.01 -0.08 6.46
CA ARG A 36 2.92 -1.18 7.44
C ARG A 36 2.76 -0.66 8.86
N ARG A 37 1.88 -1.28 9.63
CA ARG A 37 1.56 -0.97 11.03
C ARG A 37 0.96 0.43 11.27
N MET A 38 0.60 1.14 10.20
CA MET A 38 0.01 2.47 10.28
C MET A 38 -1.52 2.37 10.44
N PRO A 39 -2.16 3.22 11.27
CA PRO A 39 -3.62 3.35 11.28
C PRO A 39 -4.15 3.80 9.93
N VAL A 40 -5.30 3.26 9.52
CA VAL A 40 -5.88 3.52 8.19
C VAL A 40 -6.11 5.02 7.92
N PRO A 41 -6.66 5.83 8.84
CA PRO A 41 -6.84 7.27 8.61
C PRO A 41 -5.52 7.99 8.34
N LYS A 42 -4.46 7.66 9.10
CA LYS A 42 -3.12 8.24 8.92
C LYS A 42 -2.51 7.83 7.57
N ALA A 43 -2.72 6.57 7.17
CA ALA A 43 -2.25 6.05 5.89
C ALA A 43 -2.91 6.77 4.69
N LYS A 44 -4.22 7.01 4.75
CA LYS A 44 -4.95 7.78 3.72
C LYS A 44 -4.40 9.20 3.61
N LYS A 45 -4.30 9.91 4.73
CA LYS A 45 -3.77 11.27 4.77
C LYS A 45 -2.35 11.34 4.18
N LEU A 46 -1.47 10.39 4.55
CA LEU A 46 -0.13 10.32 3.97
C LEU A 46 -0.15 10.15 2.46
N LEU A 47 -0.97 9.24 1.93
CA LEU A 47 -1.06 9.01 0.48
C LEU A 47 -1.59 10.24 -0.25
N GLU A 48 -2.58 10.94 0.30
CA GLU A 48 -3.12 12.19 -0.24
C GLU A 48 -2.08 13.32 -0.23
N GLU A 49 -1.32 13.48 0.84
CA GLU A 49 -0.20 14.44 0.93
C GLU A 49 0.88 14.15 -0.13
N VAL A 50 1.16 12.87 -0.41
CA VAL A 50 2.12 12.47 -1.46
C VAL A 50 1.56 12.76 -2.85
N ILE A 51 0.29 12.49 -3.10
CA ILE A 51 -0.39 12.81 -4.38
C ILE A 51 -0.36 14.31 -4.64
N ALA A 52 -0.62 15.12 -3.61
CA ALA A 52 -0.53 16.58 -3.65
C ALA A 52 0.93 17.11 -3.68
N LYS A 53 1.93 16.21 -3.68
CA LYS A 53 3.38 16.55 -3.63
C LYS A 53 3.82 17.36 -2.42
N LYS A 54 3.03 17.37 -1.34
CA LYS A 54 3.37 18.05 -0.08
C LYS A 54 4.37 17.26 0.74
N LYS A 55 4.32 15.91 0.67
CA LYS A 55 5.18 15.02 1.44
C LYS A 55 5.80 13.95 0.56
N ALA A 56 7.13 13.79 0.60
CA ALA A 56 7.84 12.74 -0.14
C ALA A 56 7.84 11.43 0.65
N ILE A 57 7.94 10.32 -0.07
CA ILE A 57 8.21 8.99 0.50
C ILE A 57 9.71 8.73 0.45
N ALA A 58 10.30 8.34 1.60
CA ALA A 58 11.70 7.99 1.69
C ALA A 58 11.97 6.65 0.98
N PHE A 59 12.98 6.64 0.13
CA PHE A 59 13.45 5.47 -0.60
C PHE A 59 14.68 4.90 0.08
N THR A 60 14.49 3.93 0.96
CA THR A 60 15.58 3.22 1.66
C THR A 60 16.16 2.08 0.83
N ARG A 61 15.49 1.68 -0.25
CA ARG A 61 15.93 0.70 -1.26
C ARG A 61 15.63 1.26 -2.64
N TYR A 62 16.32 0.79 -3.66
CA TYR A 62 16.13 1.22 -5.06
C TYR A 62 16.33 2.73 -5.28
N ASN A 63 17.31 3.30 -4.58
CA ASN A 63 17.54 4.74 -4.47
C ASN A 63 18.64 5.29 -5.38
N MET A 64 19.28 4.47 -6.22
CA MET A 64 20.48 4.83 -7.00
C MET A 64 20.37 6.16 -7.76
N ASN A 65 19.24 6.43 -8.42
CA ASN A 65 19.00 7.66 -9.18
C ASN A 65 17.88 8.52 -8.57
N THR A 66 17.58 8.32 -7.29
CA THR A 66 16.53 9.08 -6.61
C THR A 66 17.13 10.31 -5.95
N GLY A 67 16.62 11.49 -6.35
CA GLY A 67 17.08 12.76 -5.82
C GLY A 67 16.91 12.92 -4.33
N HIS A 68 17.76 13.75 -3.74
CA HIS A 68 17.71 14.15 -2.34
C HIS A 68 16.48 14.99 -2.01
N LYS A 69 15.93 14.84 -0.81
CA LYS A 69 14.83 15.65 -0.28
C LYS A 69 15.15 16.14 1.12
N ALA A 70 14.64 17.32 1.47
CA ALA A 70 14.81 17.90 2.79
C ALA A 70 14.29 16.94 3.88
N GLY A 71 15.07 16.75 4.94
CA GLY A 71 14.73 15.85 6.04
C GLY A 71 14.84 14.35 5.76
N MET A 72 15.27 13.97 4.55
CA MET A 72 15.50 12.57 4.17
C MET A 72 16.59 12.48 3.08
N ALA A 73 17.27 11.36 2.96
CA ALA A 73 18.28 11.17 1.91
C ALA A 73 17.61 11.10 0.54
N ALA A 74 17.29 9.92 0.07
CA ALA A 74 16.56 9.74 -1.19
C ALA A 74 15.05 9.80 -0.98
N GLY A 75 14.35 10.68 -1.67
CA GLY A 75 12.90 10.84 -1.56
C GLY A 75 12.24 11.07 -2.93
N SER A 76 11.05 10.55 -3.10
CA SER A 76 10.28 10.69 -4.33
C SER A 76 8.79 10.86 -4.06
N TYR A 77 8.07 11.36 -5.08
CA TYR A 77 6.61 11.50 -5.09
C TYR A 77 6.01 10.51 -6.09
N PRO A 78 5.79 9.25 -5.73
CA PRO A 78 5.24 8.23 -6.63
C PRO A 78 3.71 8.38 -6.79
N VAL A 79 3.26 9.51 -7.36
CA VAL A 79 1.85 9.91 -7.45
C VAL A 79 0.97 8.78 -7.98
N LYS A 80 1.29 8.23 -9.16
CA LYS A 80 0.51 7.16 -9.77
C LYS A 80 0.36 5.93 -8.87
N ALA A 81 1.45 5.51 -8.22
CA ALA A 81 1.41 4.36 -7.34
C ALA A 81 0.59 4.64 -6.06
N CYS A 82 0.71 5.85 -5.49
CA CYS A 82 -0.08 6.26 -4.33
C CYS A 82 -1.58 6.34 -4.66
N THR A 83 -1.96 6.81 -5.84
CA THR A 83 -3.36 6.86 -6.28
C THR A 83 -3.97 5.45 -6.36
N GLU A 84 -3.27 4.49 -6.96
CA GLU A 84 -3.77 3.11 -7.06
C GLU A 84 -3.84 2.43 -5.68
N ILE A 85 -2.84 2.64 -4.82
CA ILE A 85 -2.84 2.09 -3.46
C ILE A 85 -3.92 2.73 -2.60
N LEU A 86 -4.21 4.03 -2.77
CA LEU A 86 -5.30 4.71 -2.06
C LEU A 86 -6.66 4.13 -2.44
N LYS A 87 -6.91 3.86 -3.73
CA LYS A 87 -8.13 3.18 -4.19
C LYS A 87 -8.27 1.80 -3.54
N LEU A 88 -7.17 1.03 -3.51
CA LEU A 88 -7.15 -0.28 -2.90
C LEU A 88 -7.39 -0.23 -1.38
N LEU A 89 -6.83 0.78 -0.70
CA LEU A 89 -7.03 0.98 0.74
C LEU A 89 -8.50 1.31 1.08
N LYS A 90 -9.16 2.14 0.25
CA LYS A 90 -10.60 2.41 0.37
C LYS A 90 -11.43 1.15 0.17
N SER A 91 -11.07 0.29 -0.80
CA SER A 91 -11.72 -1.00 -1.01
C SER A 91 -11.54 -1.94 0.18
N ALA A 92 -10.32 -1.98 0.77
CA ALA A 92 -10.06 -2.80 1.97
C ALA A 92 -10.88 -2.34 3.17
N GLU A 93 -11.08 -1.02 3.33
CA GLU A 93 -11.91 -0.44 4.39
C GLU A 93 -13.40 -0.77 4.18
N ALA A 94 -13.91 -0.68 2.95
CA ALA A 94 -15.27 -1.11 2.64
C ALA A 94 -15.48 -2.61 2.94
N ASN A 95 -14.50 -3.45 2.65
CA ASN A 95 -14.52 -4.87 3.02
C ASN A 95 -14.52 -5.09 4.54
N ALA A 96 -13.84 -4.19 5.29
CA ALA A 96 -13.87 -4.23 6.75
C ALA A 96 -15.26 -3.86 7.29
N GLN A 97 -15.89 -2.82 6.73
CA GLN A 97 -17.26 -2.44 7.08
C GLN A 97 -18.25 -3.57 6.81
N PHE A 98 -18.13 -4.22 5.64
CA PHE A 98 -18.99 -5.36 5.31
C PHE A 98 -18.85 -6.53 6.29
N LYS A 99 -17.66 -6.71 6.87
CA LYS A 99 -17.41 -7.70 7.91
C LYS A 99 -17.84 -7.25 9.33
N GLY A 100 -18.37 -6.05 9.48
CA GLY A 100 -18.77 -5.50 10.79
C GLY A 100 -17.60 -5.05 11.67
N LEU A 101 -16.39 -4.85 11.10
CA LEU A 101 -15.22 -4.37 11.86
C LEU A 101 -15.31 -2.85 12.06
N SER A 102 -14.86 -2.37 13.22
CA SER A 102 -14.81 -0.93 13.55
C SER A 102 -13.79 -0.20 12.66
N THR A 103 -14.28 0.69 11.81
CA THR A 103 -13.43 1.44 10.84
C THR A 103 -12.48 2.43 11.53
N GLY A 104 -12.85 2.93 12.72
CA GLY A 104 -12.00 3.87 13.48
C GLY A 104 -10.71 3.22 14.00
N ASN A 105 -10.77 1.94 14.34
CA ASN A 105 -9.69 1.20 14.99
C ASN A 105 -8.93 0.26 14.05
N LEU A 106 -8.98 0.52 12.73
CA LEU A 106 -8.28 -0.28 11.75
C LEU A 106 -6.81 0.13 11.61
N LYS A 107 -5.91 -0.86 11.61
CA LYS A 107 -4.50 -0.69 11.23
C LYS A 107 -4.13 -1.60 10.06
N ILE A 108 -3.10 -1.23 9.34
CA ILE A 108 -2.53 -2.04 8.26
C ILE A 108 -1.62 -3.11 8.89
N LYS A 109 -2.12 -4.35 8.98
CA LYS A 109 -1.35 -5.51 9.44
C LYS A 109 -0.28 -5.87 8.44
N HIS A 110 -0.67 -6.01 7.18
CA HIS A 110 0.22 -6.39 6.09
C HIS A 110 0.00 -5.50 4.87
N ALA A 111 1.11 -5.09 4.26
CA ALA A 111 1.15 -4.43 2.96
C ALA A 111 2.32 -5.02 2.17
N GLY A 112 2.05 -5.63 1.04
CA GLY A 112 3.03 -6.29 0.20
C GLY A 112 2.92 -5.82 -1.25
N ALA A 113 4.06 -5.76 -1.95
CA ALA A 113 4.13 -5.48 -3.37
C ALA A 113 4.95 -6.55 -4.06
N GLN A 114 4.33 -7.27 -4.99
CA GLN A 114 4.92 -8.37 -5.74
C GLN A 114 4.97 -8.03 -7.22
N ARG A 115 5.96 -8.57 -7.92
CA ARG A 115 6.10 -8.37 -9.36
C ARG A 115 5.00 -9.13 -10.11
N GLY A 116 4.25 -8.39 -10.94
CA GLY A 116 3.26 -8.98 -11.82
C GLY A 116 3.85 -9.56 -13.11
N PRO A 117 3.00 -10.10 -13.99
CA PRO A 117 3.40 -10.66 -15.26
C PRO A 117 4.09 -9.61 -16.14
N THR A 118 5.05 -10.04 -16.94
CA THR A 118 5.72 -9.15 -17.90
C THR A 118 4.87 -9.06 -19.15
N THR A 119 4.30 -7.88 -19.39
CA THR A 119 3.59 -7.53 -20.63
C THR A 119 4.43 -6.55 -21.44
N TYR A 120 4.17 -6.44 -22.73
CA TYR A 120 4.85 -5.50 -23.60
C TYR A 120 3.89 -4.41 -24.08
N HIS A 121 4.43 -3.21 -24.36
CA HIS A 121 3.68 -2.15 -25.02
C HIS A 121 3.45 -2.49 -26.50
N PHE A 122 2.43 -1.91 -27.09
CA PHE A 122 2.06 -2.11 -28.48
C PHE A 122 3.01 -1.35 -29.43
N GLY A 123 2.99 -1.76 -30.70
CA GLY A 123 3.66 -1.08 -31.79
C GLY A 123 5.18 -1.19 -31.73
N ARG A 124 5.85 -0.15 -32.22
CA ARG A 124 7.32 -0.11 -32.32
C ARG A 124 8.05 -0.03 -30.99
N GLN A 125 7.37 0.37 -29.90
CA GLN A 125 8.00 0.57 -28.60
C GLN A 125 8.41 -0.75 -27.93
N ARG A 126 7.67 -1.83 -28.09
CA ARG A 126 7.95 -3.19 -27.56
C ARG A 126 8.67 -3.25 -26.20
N THR A 127 8.63 -2.17 -25.44
CA THR A 127 9.22 -2.10 -24.11
C THR A 127 8.34 -2.81 -23.09
N ARG A 128 8.94 -3.28 -22.00
CA ARG A 128 8.21 -3.99 -20.93
C ARG A 128 7.31 -3.05 -20.16
N ALA A 129 6.02 -3.34 -20.08
CA ALA A 129 5.09 -2.66 -19.21
C ALA A 129 5.27 -3.11 -17.77
N LYS A 130 5.29 -2.16 -16.84
CA LYS A 130 5.38 -2.45 -15.41
C LYS A 130 4.04 -2.95 -14.89
N ARG A 131 4.03 -4.11 -14.25
CA ARG A 131 2.87 -4.70 -13.58
C ARG A 131 3.26 -5.13 -12.18
N THR A 132 2.39 -4.84 -11.21
CA THR A 132 2.65 -5.11 -9.80
C THR A 132 1.36 -5.58 -9.12
N HIS A 133 1.46 -6.62 -8.32
CA HIS A 133 0.40 -7.03 -7.40
C HIS A 133 0.61 -6.32 -6.07
N ILE A 134 -0.46 -5.76 -5.50
CA ILE A 134 -0.43 -5.14 -4.18
C ILE A 134 -1.41 -5.88 -3.28
N GLU A 135 -0.91 -6.34 -2.14
CA GLU A 135 -1.71 -6.96 -1.08
C GLU A 135 -1.86 -6.00 0.08
N LEU A 136 -3.07 -5.84 0.56
CA LEU A 136 -3.37 -5.12 1.80
C LEU A 136 -4.21 -5.99 2.71
N VAL A 137 -3.80 -6.09 3.97
CA VAL A 137 -4.59 -6.72 5.03
C VAL A 137 -4.70 -5.74 6.19
N LEU A 138 -5.94 -5.41 6.53
CA LEU A 138 -6.30 -4.56 7.65
C LEU A 138 -6.70 -5.43 8.83
N GLU A 139 -6.35 -5.03 10.03
CA GLU A 139 -6.70 -5.70 11.29
C GLU A 139 -7.31 -4.69 12.24
N GLU A 140 -8.37 -5.10 12.92
CA GLU A 140 -8.95 -4.30 13.98
C GLU A 140 -8.10 -4.37 15.25
N ILE A 141 -7.73 -3.21 15.77
CA ILE A 141 -7.07 -3.11 17.07
C ILE A 141 -8.14 -3.26 18.15
N LYS A 142 -8.15 -4.39 18.87
CA LYS A 142 -8.92 -4.47 20.10
C LYS A 142 -8.27 -3.54 21.11
N GLU A 143 -8.98 -2.54 21.60
CA GLU A 143 -8.56 -1.77 22.75
C GLU A 143 -8.32 -2.74 23.90
N LYS A 144 -7.08 -2.77 24.42
CA LYS A 144 -6.85 -3.41 25.71
C LYS A 144 -7.72 -2.64 26.70
N GLN A 145 -8.79 -3.26 27.18
CA GLN A 145 -9.42 -2.79 28.40
C GLN A 145 -8.32 -2.83 29.46
N GLU A 146 -7.76 -1.65 29.76
CA GLU A 146 -6.94 -1.49 30.95
C GLU A 146 -7.85 -1.83 32.11
N ALA A 147 -7.62 -3.01 32.68
CA ALA A 147 -8.20 -3.39 33.97
C ALA A 147 -7.71 -2.33 34.96
N LYS A 148 -8.57 -1.34 35.27
CA LYS A 148 -8.41 -0.50 36.43
C LYS A 148 -8.44 -1.44 37.64
N LYS A 149 -7.26 -1.71 38.19
CA LYS A 149 -7.11 -2.17 39.57
C LYS A 149 -7.14 -0.96 40.47
#